data_cf0f30b626ac3e974ba9e1f89bf83db8
#
_entry.id   cf0f30b626ac3e974ba9e1f89bf83db8
#
_cell.length_a   1.000
_cell.length_b   1.000
_cell.length_c   1.000
_cell.angle_alpha   90.00
_cell.angle_beta   90.00
_cell.angle_gamma   90.00
#
_symmetry.space_group_name_H-M   'P 1'
#
loop_
_entity.id
_entity.type
_entity.pdbx_description
1 polymer ?
#
loop_
_entity_poly.entity_id
_entity_poly.type
_entity_poly.pdbx_seq_one_letter_code
_entity_poly.pdbx_strand_id
1 'polypeptide(L)'
;MDWSWLEQPSALIPLAGVLGLLVGSFLNVVILRLPRRLEHDWMSQAREFLGPTEPAAEEAPPDLVFKGSHCPHCKHELSPLDNIPLLSFLILRGRCRYCRTAISWQYPMVELITAIASAVVAWKFGFGWQLLTALAFTWILIAASGIDARTQLLPDQLTLPLLWLGLLISLLPVFVAPAEAILGAIIGWLSLWSVFWLFKLMTGKEGMGYGDF
;
A
#
# COMPACT_ATOMS: atom_id res chain seq x y z
N MET A 1 9.64 20.85 -25.05
CA MET A 1 9.89 19.41 -24.97
C MET A 1 8.66 18.73 -25.53
N ASP A 2 8.83 17.93 -26.57
CA ASP A 2 7.72 17.21 -27.18
C ASP A 2 7.50 15.90 -26.38
N TRP A 3 6.34 15.81 -25.74
CA TRP A 3 5.94 14.64 -24.94
C TRP A 3 5.05 13.67 -25.70
N SER A 4 4.89 13.88 -27.04
CA SER A 4 4.00 13.06 -27.89
C SER A 4 4.33 11.56 -27.89
N TRP A 5 5.56 11.19 -27.57
CA TRP A 5 5.98 9.79 -27.43
C TRP A 5 5.32 9.08 -26.23
N LEU A 6 4.90 9.80 -25.18
CA LEU A 6 4.15 9.25 -24.04
C LEU A 6 2.70 8.90 -24.40
N GLU A 7 2.17 9.44 -25.48
CA GLU A 7 0.84 9.09 -25.98
C GLU A 7 0.83 7.74 -26.71
N GLN A 8 2.02 7.22 -27.05
CA GLN A 8 2.15 5.92 -27.69
C GLN A 8 2.04 4.78 -26.65
N PRO A 9 1.08 3.86 -26.79
CA PRO A 9 0.93 2.73 -25.87
C PRO A 9 2.19 1.87 -25.77
N SER A 10 2.96 1.76 -26.84
CA SER A 10 4.22 1.00 -26.89
C SER A 10 5.31 1.55 -25.95
N ALA A 11 5.29 2.84 -25.64
CA ALA A 11 6.20 3.48 -24.70
C ALA A 11 5.58 3.62 -23.29
N LEU A 12 4.31 4.02 -23.23
CA LEU A 12 3.61 4.30 -21.97
C LEU A 12 3.47 3.06 -21.10
N ILE A 13 3.04 1.93 -21.68
CA ILE A 13 2.77 0.70 -20.93
C ILE A 13 4.05 0.15 -20.25
N PRO A 14 5.18 -0.03 -20.97
CA PRO A 14 6.42 -0.45 -20.32
C PRO A 14 6.92 0.54 -19.28
N LEU A 15 6.81 1.85 -19.53
CA LEU A 15 7.21 2.88 -18.60
C LEU A 15 6.40 2.81 -17.29
N ALA A 16 5.08 2.66 -17.41
CA ALA A 16 4.20 2.49 -16.25
C ALA A 16 4.52 1.18 -15.49
N GLY A 17 4.85 0.11 -16.20
CA GLY A 17 5.30 -1.14 -15.60
C GLY A 17 6.60 -0.98 -14.80
N VAL A 18 7.60 -0.32 -15.37
CA VAL A 18 8.87 -0.02 -14.68
C VAL A 18 8.64 0.89 -13.46
N LEU A 19 7.83 1.93 -13.62
CA LEU A 19 7.44 2.78 -12.48
C LEU A 19 6.72 1.97 -11.41
N GLY A 20 5.83 1.07 -11.81
CA GLY A 20 5.14 0.14 -10.92
C GLY A 20 6.08 -0.80 -10.15
N LEU A 21 7.18 -1.27 -10.76
CA LEU A 21 8.23 -2.03 -10.06
C LEU A 21 8.88 -1.20 -8.96
N LEU A 22 9.28 0.03 -9.26
CA LEU A 22 9.93 0.93 -8.29
C LEU A 22 8.99 1.26 -7.13
N VAL A 23 7.75 1.61 -7.45
CA VAL A 23 6.72 1.87 -6.45
C VAL A 23 6.43 0.61 -5.63
N GLY A 24 6.31 -0.56 -6.26
CA GLY A 24 6.08 -1.84 -5.56
C GLY A 24 7.17 -2.17 -4.55
N SER A 25 8.42 -1.86 -4.85
CA SER A 25 9.51 -1.99 -3.88
C SER A 25 9.31 -1.07 -2.66
N PHE A 26 8.87 0.17 -2.88
CA PHE A 26 8.51 1.08 -1.79
C PHE A 26 7.25 0.61 -1.04
N LEU A 27 6.24 0.08 -1.73
CA LEU A 27 5.03 -0.46 -1.09
C LEU A 27 5.36 -1.60 -0.12
N ASN A 28 6.37 -2.43 -0.40
CA ASN A 28 6.85 -3.42 0.54
C ASN A 28 7.33 -2.78 1.87
N VAL A 29 8.00 -1.63 1.79
CA VAL A 29 8.39 -0.88 2.99
C VAL A 29 7.18 -0.41 3.77
N VAL A 30 6.17 0.14 3.07
CA VAL A 30 4.91 0.60 3.69
C VAL A 30 4.20 -0.59 4.36
N ILE A 31 3.99 -1.70 3.64
CA ILE A 31 3.30 -2.90 4.14
C ILE A 31 3.98 -3.46 5.40
N LEU A 32 5.30 -3.40 5.48
CA LEU A 32 6.04 -3.99 6.59
C LEU A 32 6.24 -3.05 7.78
N ARG A 33 6.41 -1.75 7.53
CA ARG A 33 6.77 -0.79 8.58
C ARG A 33 5.57 -0.03 9.14
N LEU A 34 4.56 0.29 8.30
CA LEU A 34 3.41 1.09 8.75
C LEU A 34 2.65 0.42 9.91
N PRO A 35 2.26 -0.86 9.87
CA PRO A 35 1.55 -1.49 10.97
C PRO A 35 2.34 -1.45 12.29
N ARG A 36 3.64 -1.74 12.24
CA ARG A 36 4.52 -1.72 13.42
C ARG A 36 4.61 -0.33 14.06
N ARG A 37 4.64 0.72 13.22
CA ARG A 37 4.63 2.10 13.72
C ARG A 37 3.33 2.44 14.41
N LEU A 38 2.21 2.05 13.81
CA LEU A 38 0.89 2.25 14.41
C LEU A 38 0.74 1.53 15.76
N GLU A 39 1.15 0.28 15.81
CA GLU A 39 1.17 -0.50 17.07
C GLU A 39 2.01 0.20 18.14
N HIS A 40 3.22 0.66 17.78
CA HIS A 40 4.08 1.39 18.69
C HIS A 40 3.43 2.69 19.17
N ASP A 41 2.83 3.47 18.26
CA ASP A 41 2.19 4.75 18.59
C ASP A 41 0.95 4.52 19.48
N TRP A 42 0.14 3.50 19.21
CA TRP A 42 -1.00 3.12 20.06
C TRP A 42 -0.56 2.67 21.45
N MET A 43 0.51 1.86 21.52
CA MET A 43 1.04 1.41 22.80
C MET A 43 1.64 2.58 23.61
N SER A 44 2.29 3.54 22.95
CA SER A 44 2.82 4.73 23.62
C SER A 44 1.69 5.62 24.15
N GLN A 45 0.64 5.84 23.38
CA GLN A 45 -0.56 6.55 23.82
C GLN A 45 -1.26 5.84 24.98
N ALA A 46 -1.44 4.52 24.90
CA ALA A 46 -2.04 3.75 25.98
C ALA A 46 -1.26 3.86 27.29
N ARG A 47 0.07 3.84 27.24
CA ARG A 47 0.95 4.02 28.40
C ARG A 47 0.82 5.44 29.00
N GLU A 48 0.70 6.45 28.16
CA GLU A 48 0.49 7.83 28.62
C GLU A 48 -0.80 7.98 29.43
N PHE A 49 -1.87 7.29 29.04
CA PHE A 49 -3.15 7.29 29.74
C PHE A 49 -3.17 6.44 31.01
N LEU A 50 -2.49 5.28 30.99
CA LEU A 50 -2.51 4.32 32.11
C LEU A 50 -1.44 4.59 33.19
N GLY A 51 -0.49 5.49 32.90
CA GLY A 51 0.66 5.76 33.75
C GLY A 51 1.80 4.73 33.58
N PRO A 52 2.99 5.02 34.13
CA PRO A 52 4.19 4.21 33.94
C PRO A 52 4.09 2.91 34.73
N THR A 53 3.54 1.87 34.14
CA THR A 53 3.40 0.53 34.76
C THR A 53 4.47 -0.47 34.27
N GLU A 54 5.27 -0.11 33.27
CA GLU A 54 6.26 -1.02 32.68
C GLU A 54 7.55 -0.30 32.25
N PRO A 55 8.71 -1.04 32.20
CA PRO A 55 9.99 -0.46 31.84
C PRO A 55 10.01 0.12 30.43
N ALA A 56 10.94 1.04 30.24
CA ALA A 56 11.12 1.94 29.10
C ALA A 56 10.78 1.37 27.72
N ALA A 57 10.17 2.24 26.92
CA ALA A 57 9.76 2.02 25.54
C ALA A 57 10.83 1.27 24.72
N GLU A 58 10.39 0.24 24.02
CA GLU A 58 11.14 -0.29 22.87
C GLU A 58 11.47 0.84 21.92
N GLU A 59 12.67 0.81 21.32
CA GLU A 59 13.09 1.78 20.33
C GLU A 59 12.03 1.94 19.25
N ALA A 60 11.72 3.18 18.89
CA ALA A 60 10.72 3.49 17.86
C ALA A 60 11.05 2.74 16.55
N PRO A 61 10.06 2.14 15.89
CA PRO A 61 10.28 1.44 14.64
C PRO A 61 10.90 2.35 13.56
N PRO A 62 11.66 1.79 12.60
CA PRO A 62 12.32 2.57 11.57
C PRO A 62 11.34 3.38 10.75
N ASP A 63 11.76 4.59 10.35
CA ASP A 63 11.00 5.47 9.47
C ASP A 63 10.71 4.83 8.10
N LEU A 64 9.66 5.31 7.42
CA LEU A 64 9.24 4.80 6.10
C LEU A 64 10.18 5.24 4.99
N VAL A 65 10.79 6.43 5.10
CA VAL A 65 11.50 7.08 4.00
C VAL A 65 13.01 7.14 4.22
N PHE A 66 13.45 7.58 5.40
CA PHE A 66 14.85 7.92 5.63
C PHE A 66 15.75 6.74 6.02
N LYS A 67 15.19 5.67 6.57
CA LYS A 67 15.99 4.51 6.95
C LYS A 67 16.06 3.51 5.81
N GLY A 68 17.26 3.26 5.30
CA GLY A 68 17.53 2.31 4.22
C GLY A 68 16.97 0.90 4.47
N SER A 69 16.83 0.14 3.41
CA SER A 69 16.46 -1.27 3.51
C SER A 69 17.65 -2.07 4.06
N HIS A 70 17.38 -3.01 4.95
CA HIS A 70 18.40 -3.87 5.56
C HIS A 70 17.91 -5.31 5.64
N CYS A 71 18.82 -6.24 5.66
CA CYS A 71 18.48 -7.64 5.85
C CYS A 71 17.94 -7.86 7.28
N PRO A 72 16.75 -8.46 7.47
CA PRO A 72 16.19 -8.66 8.81
C PRO A 72 17.02 -9.60 9.68
N HIS A 73 17.83 -10.47 9.06
CA HIS A 73 18.63 -11.47 9.78
C HIS A 73 20.01 -10.94 10.17
N CYS A 74 20.81 -10.44 9.21
CA CYS A 74 22.16 -9.97 9.49
C CYS A 74 22.27 -8.45 9.74
N LYS A 75 21.16 -7.71 9.64
CA LYS A 75 21.10 -6.25 9.84
C LYS A 75 21.94 -5.42 8.86
N HIS A 76 22.61 -6.07 7.88
CA HIS A 76 23.40 -5.38 6.87
C HIS A 76 22.53 -4.52 5.98
N GLU A 77 22.93 -3.28 5.73
CA GLU A 77 22.24 -2.36 4.84
C GLU A 77 22.35 -2.84 3.38
N LEU A 78 21.22 -2.79 2.67
CA LEU A 78 21.18 -3.19 1.26
C LEU A 78 21.73 -2.05 0.40
N SER A 79 22.64 -2.41 -0.52
CA SER A 79 23.08 -1.47 -1.54
C SER A 79 21.94 -1.13 -2.51
N PRO A 80 22.01 0.01 -3.24
CA PRO A 80 21.02 0.32 -4.28
C PRO A 80 20.86 -0.78 -5.32
N LEU A 81 21.94 -1.50 -5.65
CA LEU A 81 21.92 -2.63 -6.58
C LEU A 81 21.19 -3.85 -6.02
N ASP A 82 21.24 -4.05 -4.69
CA ASP A 82 20.52 -5.14 -4.03
C ASP A 82 19.04 -4.84 -3.85
N ASN A 83 18.64 -3.58 -4.11
CA ASN A 83 17.26 -3.11 -4.00
C ASN A 83 16.59 -2.87 -5.37
N ILE A 84 17.23 -3.28 -6.48
CA ILE A 84 16.59 -3.22 -7.80
C ILE A 84 15.44 -4.23 -7.83
N PRO A 85 14.18 -3.77 -8.06
CA PRO A 85 13.02 -4.65 -7.97
C PRO A 85 13.11 -5.84 -8.93
N LEU A 86 12.68 -7.01 -8.48
CA LEU A 86 12.73 -8.31 -9.16
C LEU A 86 14.14 -8.75 -9.57
N LEU A 87 14.93 -7.86 -10.13
CA LEU A 87 16.23 -8.20 -10.70
C LEU A 87 17.21 -8.67 -9.64
N SER A 88 17.29 -7.97 -8.52
CA SER A 88 18.14 -8.37 -7.39
C SER A 88 17.74 -9.73 -6.82
N PHE A 89 16.43 -9.97 -6.68
CA PHE A 89 15.92 -11.27 -6.22
C PHE A 89 16.32 -12.41 -7.16
N LEU A 90 16.21 -12.22 -8.46
CA LEU A 90 16.58 -13.22 -9.47
C LEU A 90 18.09 -13.47 -9.47
N ILE A 91 18.92 -12.43 -9.49
CA ILE A 91 20.38 -12.54 -9.51
C ILE A 91 20.89 -13.22 -8.23
N LEU A 92 20.34 -12.87 -7.09
CA LEU A 92 20.70 -13.43 -5.78
C LEU A 92 20.00 -14.77 -5.49
N ARG A 93 19.18 -15.27 -6.43
CA ARG A 93 18.39 -16.52 -6.29
C ARG A 93 17.58 -16.56 -5.01
N GLY A 94 16.94 -15.44 -4.66
CA GLY A 94 16.11 -15.30 -3.48
C GLY A 94 16.86 -15.37 -2.15
N ARG A 95 18.15 -15.05 -2.11
CA ARG A 95 18.97 -15.11 -0.90
C ARG A 95 19.72 -13.80 -0.64
N CYS A 96 19.90 -13.47 0.62
CA CYS A 96 20.72 -12.32 1.01
C CYS A 96 22.16 -12.47 0.50
N ARG A 97 22.73 -11.41 -0.06
CA ARG A 97 24.11 -11.39 -0.55
C ARG A 97 25.14 -11.74 0.54
N TYR A 98 24.91 -11.30 1.77
CA TYR A 98 25.84 -11.37 2.88
C TYR A 98 25.70 -12.62 3.73
N CYS A 99 24.50 -12.91 4.22
CA CYS A 99 24.27 -14.03 5.14
C CYS A 99 23.58 -15.25 4.49
N ARG A 100 23.23 -15.17 3.19
CA ARG A 100 22.59 -16.25 2.41
C ARG A 100 21.23 -16.71 2.91
N THR A 101 20.64 -16.02 3.91
CA THR A 101 19.26 -16.30 4.36
C THR A 101 18.27 -16.04 3.24
N ALA A 102 17.24 -16.87 3.14
CA ALA A 102 16.18 -16.74 2.14
C ALA A 102 15.43 -15.42 2.29
N ILE A 103 15.18 -14.75 1.17
CA ILE A 103 14.34 -13.55 1.07
C ILE A 103 12.90 -14.00 0.85
N SER A 104 11.95 -13.40 1.55
CA SER A 104 10.52 -13.70 1.41
C SER A 104 10.02 -13.43 -0.02
N TRP A 105 9.21 -14.34 -0.55
CA TRP A 105 8.53 -14.19 -1.82
C TRP A 105 7.56 -13.01 -1.87
N GLN A 106 7.18 -12.47 -0.73
CA GLN A 106 6.34 -11.27 -0.66
C GLN A 106 6.96 -10.10 -1.45
N TYR A 107 8.29 -9.89 -1.32
CA TYR A 107 8.96 -8.76 -1.97
C TYR A 107 8.77 -8.79 -3.50
N PRO A 108 9.21 -9.83 -4.23
CA PRO A 108 9.03 -9.87 -5.67
C PRO A 108 7.57 -9.98 -6.10
N MET A 109 6.68 -10.56 -5.29
CA MET A 109 5.26 -10.65 -5.61
C MET A 109 4.58 -9.28 -5.60
N VAL A 110 4.80 -8.47 -4.56
CA VAL A 110 4.25 -7.10 -4.50
C VAL A 110 4.79 -6.24 -5.64
N GLU A 111 6.09 -6.34 -5.93
CA GLU A 111 6.72 -5.62 -7.03
C GLU A 111 6.09 -6.00 -8.39
N LEU A 112 5.92 -7.28 -8.64
CA LEU A 112 5.35 -7.80 -9.89
C LEU A 112 3.87 -7.41 -10.03
N ILE A 113 3.07 -7.58 -8.97
CA ILE A 113 1.65 -7.21 -8.97
C ILE A 113 1.51 -5.71 -9.24
N THR A 114 2.32 -4.88 -8.58
CA THR A 114 2.28 -3.42 -8.78
C THR A 114 2.67 -3.04 -10.21
N ALA A 115 3.68 -3.69 -10.79
CA ALA A 115 4.09 -3.47 -12.17
C ALA A 115 2.99 -3.84 -13.16
N ILE A 116 2.41 -5.03 -13.03
CA ILE A 116 1.33 -5.51 -13.91
C ILE A 116 0.11 -4.59 -13.77
N ALA A 117 -0.32 -4.26 -12.56
CA ALA A 117 -1.45 -3.37 -12.33
C ALA A 117 -1.22 -1.98 -12.95
N SER A 118 0.00 -1.42 -12.79
CA SER A 118 0.37 -0.13 -13.41
C SER A 118 0.34 -0.19 -14.93
N ALA A 119 0.84 -1.26 -15.53
CA ALA A 119 0.80 -1.48 -16.98
C ALA A 119 -0.64 -1.61 -17.50
N VAL A 120 -1.51 -2.32 -16.77
CA VAL A 120 -2.94 -2.47 -17.11
C VAL A 120 -3.66 -1.13 -17.01
N VAL A 121 -3.39 -0.33 -15.98
CA VAL A 121 -3.94 1.02 -15.83
C VAL A 121 -3.51 1.91 -16.99
N ALA A 122 -2.22 1.87 -17.37
CA ALA A 122 -1.71 2.64 -18.51
C ALA A 122 -2.32 2.20 -19.84
N TRP A 123 -2.49 0.90 -20.02
CA TRP A 123 -3.17 0.35 -21.20
C TRP A 123 -4.64 0.80 -21.29
N LYS A 124 -5.35 0.85 -20.15
CA LYS A 124 -6.78 1.20 -20.10
C LYS A 124 -7.04 2.68 -20.33
N PHE A 125 -6.24 3.56 -19.72
CA PHE A 125 -6.54 4.99 -19.65
C PHE A 125 -5.69 5.86 -20.60
N GLY A 126 -4.56 5.32 -21.11
CA GLY A 126 -3.63 6.15 -21.88
C GLY A 126 -2.98 7.25 -21.04
N PHE A 127 -2.27 8.16 -21.68
CA PHE A 127 -1.60 9.29 -21.02
C PHE A 127 -2.60 10.38 -20.67
N GLY A 128 -2.68 10.78 -19.40
CA GLY A 128 -3.57 11.84 -18.94
C GLY A 128 -3.83 11.81 -17.44
N TRP A 129 -4.72 12.68 -16.98
CA TRP A 129 -5.11 12.76 -15.56
C TRP A 129 -5.72 11.47 -15.04
N GLN A 130 -6.47 10.77 -15.89
CA GLN A 130 -7.05 9.46 -15.53
C GLN A 130 -5.98 8.44 -15.18
N LEU A 131 -4.89 8.40 -15.94
CA LEU A 131 -3.75 7.52 -15.64
C LEU A 131 -3.16 7.82 -14.28
N LEU A 132 -2.80 9.09 -14.02
CA LEU A 132 -2.13 9.48 -12.78
C LEU A 132 -2.97 9.17 -11.55
N THR A 133 -4.24 9.50 -11.63
CA THR A 133 -5.18 9.28 -10.53
C THR A 133 -5.46 7.79 -10.31
N ALA A 134 -5.67 7.02 -11.38
CA ALA A 134 -5.88 5.58 -11.29
C ALA A 134 -4.64 4.84 -10.75
N LEU A 135 -3.42 5.28 -11.12
CA LEU A 135 -2.19 4.73 -10.55
C LEU A 135 -2.10 4.99 -9.04
N ALA A 136 -2.38 6.22 -8.58
CA ALA A 136 -2.37 6.55 -7.16
C ALA A 136 -3.35 5.68 -6.37
N PHE A 137 -4.60 5.52 -6.86
CA PHE A 137 -5.59 4.61 -6.28
C PHE A 137 -5.09 3.17 -6.22
N THR A 138 -4.57 2.66 -7.34
CA THR A 138 -4.09 1.28 -7.45
C THR A 138 -2.98 1.01 -6.43
N TRP A 139 -2.02 1.90 -6.29
CA TRP A 139 -0.89 1.73 -5.38
C TRP A 139 -1.31 1.78 -3.92
N ILE A 140 -2.20 2.69 -3.54
CA ILE A 140 -2.73 2.77 -2.17
C ILE A 140 -3.53 1.50 -1.85
N LEU A 141 -4.36 1.02 -2.78
CA LEU A 141 -5.12 -0.23 -2.60
C LEU A 141 -4.22 -1.46 -2.47
N ILE A 142 -3.13 -1.55 -3.25
CA ILE A 142 -2.15 -2.64 -3.11
C ILE A 142 -1.49 -2.59 -1.73
N ALA A 143 -1.11 -1.40 -1.24
CA ALA A 143 -0.53 -1.25 0.09
C ALA A 143 -1.53 -1.66 1.18
N ALA A 144 -2.76 -1.15 1.12
CA ALA A 144 -3.83 -1.48 2.08
C ALA A 144 -4.12 -2.99 2.10
N SER A 145 -4.31 -3.60 0.92
CA SER A 145 -4.52 -5.06 0.79
C SER A 145 -3.34 -5.88 1.29
N GLY A 146 -2.11 -5.42 1.07
CA GLY A 146 -0.91 -6.09 1.56
C GLY A 146 -0.77 -6.02 3.09
N ILE A 147 -1.20 -4.93 3.71
CA ILE A 147 -1.25 -4.78 5.17
C ILE A 147 -2.34 -5.69 5.74
N ASP A 148 -3.55 -5.60 5.19
CA ASP A 148 -4.71 -6.37 5.63
C ASP A 148 -4.44 -7.89 5.56
N ALA A 149 -3.88 -8.38 4.46
CA ALA A 149 -3.52 -9.80 4.30
C ALA A 149 -2.51 -10.31 5.35
N ARG A 150 -1.77 -9.41 6.02
CA ARG A 150 -0.76 -9.78 7.03
C ARG A 150 -1.21 -9.59 8.46
N THR A 151 -1.91 -8.50 8.71
CA THR A 151 -2.21 -8.02 10.07
C THR A 151 -3.70 -7.91 10.34
N GLN A 152 -4.53 -8.06 9.29
CA GLN A 152 -5.96 -7.81 9.34
C GLN A 152 -6.28 -6.42 9.91
N LEU A 153 -5.47 -5.44 9.51
CA LEU A 153 -5.54 -4.05 9.92
C LEU A 153 -5.68 -3.21 8.67
N LEU A 154 -6.66 -2.33 8.63
CA LEU A 154 -6.84 -1.34 7.56
C LEU A 154 -6.53 0.05 8.12
N PRO A 155 -5.31 0.59 7.88
CA PRO A 155 -4.91 1.85 8.47
C PRO A 155 -5.67 3.05 7.89
N ASP A 156 -6.24 3.90 8.76
CA ASP A 156 -6.90 5.15 8.37
C ASP A 156 -5.99 6.09 7.60
N GLN A 157 -4.68 6.01 7.81
CA GLN A 157 -3.67 6.76 7.08
C GLN A 157 -3.63 6.43 5.58
N LEU A 158 -4.20 5.30 5.16
CA LEU A 158 -4.35 4.92 3.75
C LEU A 158 -5.79 5.08 3.26
N THR A 159 -6.77 4.65 4.04
CA THR A 159 -8.18 4.64 3.64
C THR A 159 -8.78 6.04 3.56
N LEU A 160 -8.53 6.90 4.56
CA LEU A 160 -9.05 8.26 4.56
C LEU A 160 -8.44 9.15 3.45
N PRO A 161 -7.11 9.17 3.22
CA PRO A 161 -6.56 9.88 2.07
C PRO A 161 -7.09 9.37 0.74
N LEU A 162 -7.32 8.05 0.61
CA LEU A 162 -7.90 7.47 -0.60
C LEU A 162 -9.33 7.96 -0.84
N LEU A 163 -10.16 7.99 0.21
CA LEU A 163 -11.52 8.53 0.15
C LEU A 163 -11.52 10.01 -0.26
N TRP A 164 -10.73 10.83 0.43
CA TRP A 164 -10.64 12.26 0.14
C TRP A 164 -10.09 12.53 -1.25
N LEU A 165 -9.09 11.78 -1.68
CA LEU A 165 -8.55 11.87 -3.03
C LEU A 165 -9.64 11.59 -4.07
N GLY A 166 -10.45 10.54 -3.85
CA GLY A 166 -11.57 10.19 -4.74
C GLY A 166 -12.59 11.32 -4.84
N LEU A 167 -13.00 11.88 -3.72
CA LEU A 167 -13.95 12.98 -3.67
C LEU A 167 -13.38 14.27 -4.32
N LEU A 168 -12.12 14.60 -4.06
CA LEU A 168 -11.47 15.76 -4.68
C LEU A 168 -11.35 15.62 -6.20
N ILE A 169 -10.98 14.43 -6.69
CA ILE A 169 -10.87 14.15 -8.12
C ILE A 169 -12.23 14.21 -8.80
N SER A 170 -13.32 13.88 -8.11
CA SER A 170 -14.67 13.97 -8.67
C SER A 170 -15.11 15.41 -8.96
N LEU A 171 -14.49 16.42 -8.30
CA LEU A 171 -14.72 17.84 -8.62
C LEU A 171 -14.21 18.22 -10.02
N LEU A 172 -13.18 17.51 -10.48
CA LEU A 172 -12.74 17.54 -11.86
C LEU A 172 -13.36 16.29 -12.49
N PRO A 173 -14.24 16.37 -13.50
CA PRO A 173 -14.97 15.19 -14.01
C PRO A 173 -14.04 14.22 -14.75
N VAL A 174 -13.08 13.64 -13.97
CA VAL A 174 -12.06 12.71 -14.50
C VAL A 174 -12.66 11.34 -14.75
N PHE A 175 -13.44 10.81 -13.78
CA PHE A 175 -14.12 9.51 -13.88
C PHE A 175 -15.64 9.65 -13.76
N VAL A 176 -16.10 10.29 -12.68
CA VAL A 176 -17.51 10.41 -12.31
C VAL A 176 -17.80 11.80 -11.77
N ALA A 177 -19.06 12.22 -11.82
CA ALA A 177 -19.50 13.47 -11.24
C ALA A 177 -19.52 13.40 -9.69
N PRO A 178 -19.42 14.56 -8.98
CA PRO A 178 -19.40 14.57 -7.51
C PRO A 178 -20.60 13.87 -6.87
N ALA A 179 -21.79 14.03 -7.44
CA ALA A 179 -23.00 13.39 -6.91
C ALA A 179 -22.90 11.85 -6.98
N GLU A 180 -22.36 11.32 -8.06
CA GLU A 180 -22.15 9.86 -8.25
C GLU A 180 -21.05 9.34 -7.31
N ALA A 181 -19.97 10.11 -7.11
CA ALA A 181 -18.91 9.76 -6.19
C ALA A 181 -19.41 9.69 -4.74
N ILE A 182 -20.21 10.69 -4.31
CA ILE A 182 -20.82 10.71 -2.98
C ILE A 182 -21.79 9.56 -2.79
N LEU A 183 -22.68 9.32 -3.77
CA LEU A 183 -23.62 8.20 -3.72
C LEU A 183 -22.87 6.85 -3.67
N GLY A 184 -21.82 6.70 -4.46
CA GLY A 184 -20.97 5.51 -4.44
C GLY A 184 -20.33 5.26 -3.07
N ALA A 185 -19.80 6.30 -2.44
CA ALA A 185 -19.22 6.22 -1.09
C ALA A 185 -20.28 5.82 -0.05
N ILE A 186 -21.46 6.45 -0.09
CA ILE A 186 -22.58 6.14 0.82
C ILE A 186 -23.03 4.69 0.64
N ILE A 187 -23.28 4.26 -0.61
CA ILE A 187 -23.76 2.90 -0.91
C ILE A 187 -22.71 1.87 -0.51
N GLY A 188 -21.42 2.13 -0.82
CA GLY A 188 -20.32 1.25 -0.45
C GLY A 188 -20.23 1.06 1.06
N TRP A 189 -20.23 2.16 1.83
CA TRP A 189 -20.21 2.11 3.28
C TRP A 189 -21.44 1.41 3.87
N LEU A 190 -22.65 1.78 3.44
CA LEU A 190 -23.90 1.18 3.93
C LEU A 190 -23.97 -0.32 3.61
N SER A 191 -23.43 -0.79 2.50
CA SER A 191 -23.45 -2.21 2.13
C SER A 191 -22.62 -3.03 3.12
N LEU A 192 -21.40 -2.61 3.42
CA LEU A 192 -20.53 -3.30 4.39
C LEU A 192 -21.09 -3.20 5.81
N TRP A 193 -21.57 -2.02 6.20
CA TRP A 193 -22.22 -1.78 7.48
C TRP A 193 -23.46 -2.67 7.67
N SER A 194 -24.27 -2.84 6.62
CA SER A 194 -25.46 -3.72 6.65
C SER A 194 -25.06 -5.18 6.82
N VAL A 195 -24.00 -5.64 6.14
CA VAL A 195 -23.46 -7.01 6.28
C VAL A 195 -22.95 -7.24 7.71
N PHE A 196 -22.21 -6.28 8.28
CA PHE A 196 -21.75 -6.35 9.67
C PHE A 196 -22.92 -6.53 10.65
N TRP A 197 -23.95 -5.67 10.56
CA TRP A 197 -25.10 -5.76 11.46
C TRP A 197 -25.93 -7.01 11.26
N LEU A 198 -26.14 -7.42 10.01
CA LEU A 198 -26.85 -8.68 9.71
C LEU A 198 -26.14 -9.88 10.34
N PHE A 199 -24.80 -9.96 10.17
CA PHE A 199 -24.00 -11.04 10.77
C PHE A 199 -24.06 -11.01 12.29
N LYS A 200 -23.90 -9.82 12.89
CA LYS A 200 -23.97 -9.65 14.36
C LYS A 200 -25.33 -10.03 14.93
N LEU A 201 -26.44 -9.67 14.25
CA LEU A 201 -27.79 -10.04 14.67
C LEU A 201 -28.05 -11.55 14.56
N MET A 202 -27.51 -12.20 13.53
CA MET A 202 -27.72 -13.64 13.30
C MET A 202 -26.85 -14.51 14.18
N THR A 203 -25.62 -14.10 14.48
CA THR A 203 -24.63 -14.95 15.18
C THR A 203 -24.31 -14.52 16.59
N GLY A 204 -24.67 -13.28 16.97
CA GLY A 204 -24.26 -12.66 18.24
C GLY A 204 -22.76 -12.31 18.31
N LYS A 205 -22.01 -12.50 17.23
CA LYS A 205 -20.57 -12.27 17.17
C LYS A 205 -20.22 -11.14 16.22
N GLU A 206 -19.14 -10.44 16.48
CA GLU A 206 -18.58 -9.46 15.56
C GLU A 206 -17.71 -10.21 14.53
N GLY A 207 -18.10 -10.16 13.26
CA GLY A 207 -17.42 -10.86 12.17
C GLY A 207 -16.40 -9.99 11.40
N MET A 208 -16.44 -8.66 11.61
CA MET A 208 -15.56 -7.67 10.97
C MET A 208 -15.20 -6.60 11.99
N GLY A 209 -14.06 -5.96 11.83
CA GLY A 209 -13.66 -4.79 12.60
C GLY A 209 -14.41 -3.52 12.14
N TYR A 210 -14.51 -2.52 13.02
CA TYR A 210 -15.10 -1.22 12.66
C TYR A 210 -14.27 -0.44 11.63
N GLY A 211 -13.01 -0.82 11.39
CA GLY A 211 -12.15 -0.23 10.36
C GLY A 211 -12.36 -0.80 8.95
N ASP A 212 -13.22 -1.82 8.80
CA ASP A 212 -13.46 -2.49 7.51
C ASP A 212 -14.57 -1.81 6.69
N PHE A 213 -15.28 -0.81 7.27
CA PHE A 213 -16.36 -0.06 6.62
C PHE A 213 -16.41 1.42 6.97
#